data_d4a60f4edb01e6209444adc556e530ff
#
_entry.id   d4a60f4edb01e6209444adc556e530ff
#
_cell.length_a   1.000
_cell.length_b   1.000
_cell.length_c   1.000
_cell.angle_alpha   90.00
_cell.angle_beta   90.00
_cell.angle_gamma   90.00
#
_symmetry.space_group_name_H-M   'P 1'
#
loop_
_entity.id
_entity.type
_entity.pdbx_description
1 polymer ?
#
loop_
_entity_poly.entity_id
_entity_poly.type
_entity_poly.pdbx_seq_one_letter_code
_entity_poly.pdbx_strand_id
1 'polypeptide(L)'
;MSWLDNRFRVDPTIKQVSFLVHREKASQAVTLVRPDGTKYYAWKHPDNVAWYEENGMDIISIENPMPGPWQAIGKVTPDNKIKILSNLTLNVDSLPKKLYQSESLKFTARLLEDGKPLVLREFLNRIKLNVTFTPYLANEKDLVKEARPLAEVLGTFEDNGEDLDEVAADGIFTVNLPIKIKPGKYWVRIQSRNGVFLRTVEQDVLVYPAPIRATFTQARDDSTKHSMNIDTEAGVIKAGSLAAHIEQFNPKDRKTVTEAQSEKDESKLYFSLPNDYMSGKNSWTGWVYATDKATSRPLQFYLGLHNYGVTEPIDLKAAYEARVKEAAIQRKIEEEKRLEEERATARQHFWVYVIVGNIAIILLIFGGIFGWKKCKLLKEKKAFAPKSEKLTMPPPPKV
;
A
#
# COMPACT_ATOMS: atom_id res chain seq x y z
N MET A 1 -33.19 -41.00 -22.90
CA MET A 1 -32.98 -39.56 -23.20
C MET A 1 -33.65 -39.28 -24.52
N SER A 2 -34.66 -38.42 -24.55
CA SER A 2 -35.31 -38.04 -25.77
C SER A 2 -34.38 -37.10 -26.55
N TRP A 3 -34.06 -37.45 -27.76
CA TRP A 3 -33.16 -36.68 -28.66
C TRP A 3 -33.72 -35.28 -29.03
N LEU A 4 -34.92 -34.97 -28.59
CA LEU A 4 -35.63 -33.72 -28.87
C LEU A 4 -35.23 -32.57 -27.93
N ASP A 5 -34.73 -32.87 -26.75
CA ASP A 5 -34.48 -31.86 -25.70
C ASP A 5 -33.26 -30.99 -25.94
N ASN A 6 -32.38 -31.39 -26.86
CA ASN A 6 -31.15 -30.65 -27.21
C ASN A 6 -31.25 -29.93 -28.56
N ARG A 7 -32.45 -29.77 -29.13
CA ARG A 7 -32.70 -29.04 -30.36
C ARG A 7 -33.40 -27.74 -30.12
N PHE A 8 -33.01 -26.71 -30.80
CA PHE A 8 -33.60 -25.39 -30.79
C PHE A 8 -33.62 -24.79 -32.19
N ARG A 9 -34.55 -23.87 -32.41
CA ARG A 9 -34.65 -23.19 -33.71
C ARG A 9 -34.23 -21.76 -33.62
N VAL A 10 -33.36 -21.32 -34.51
CA VAL A 10 -32.93 -19.91 -34.64
C VAL A 10 -33.81 -19.27 -35.73
N ASP A 11 -34.44 -18.16 -35.38
CA ASP A 11 -35.29 -17.38 -36.29
C ASP A 11 -34.42 -16.55 -37.26
N PRO A 12 -34.82 -16.30 -38.51
CA PRO A 12 -34.08 -15.46 -39.45
C PRO A 12 -33.83 -14.02 -39.03
N THR A 13 -34.62 -13.52 -38.10
CA THR A 13 -34.48 -12.14 -37.56
C THR A 13 -33.36 -11.98 -36.52
N ILE A 14 -32.88 -13.10 -35.98
CA ILE A 14 -31.85 -13.09 -34.92
C ILE A 14 -30.49 -12.82 -35.53
N LYS A 15 -29.87 -11.72 -35.17
CA LYS A 15 -28.53 -11.32 -35.58
C LYS A 15 -27.41 -11.90 -34.73
N GLN A 16 -27.71 -12.21 -33.49
CA GLN A 16 -26.80 -12.85 -32.57
C GLN A 16 -27.55 -13.75 -31.59
N VAL A 17 -26.98 -14.91 -31.32
CA VAL A 17 -27.51 -15.86 -30.35
C VAL A 17 -26.41 -16.35 -29.44
N SER A 18 -26.71 -16.51 -28.17
CA SER A 18 -25.82 -17.16 -27.20
C SER A 18 -26.53 -18.35 -26.57
N PHE A 19 -25.84 -19.47 -26.49
CA PHE A 19 -26.34 -20.72 -25.93
C PHE A 19 -25.61 -20.99 -24.62
N LEU A 20 -26.34 -21.19 -23.54
CA LEU A 20 -25.85 -21.78 -22.31
C LEU A 20 -26.22 -23.26 -22.30
N VAL A 21 -25.21 -24.11 -22.26
CA VAL A 21 -25.40 -25.57 -22.27
C VAL A 21 -24.76 -26.15 -21.01
N HIS A 22 -25.59 -26.64 -20.09
CA HIS A 22 -25.11 -27.34 -18.91
C HIS A 22 -24.85 -28.82 -19.26
N ARG A 23 -23.74 -29.34 -18.80
CA ARG A 23 -23.30 -30.71 -19.02
C ARG A 23 -22.80 -31.36 -17.74
N GLU A 24 -22.64 -32.67 -17.73
CA GLU A 24 -22.02 -33.36 -16.60
C GLU A 24 -20.64 -32.78 -16.30
N LYS A 25 -20.32 -32.55 -15.03
CA LYS A 25 -18.99 -32.09 -14.60
C LYS A 25 -17.91 -33.03 -15.15
N ALA A 26 -16.78 -32.46 -15.54
CA ALA A 26 -15.66 -33.17 -16.15
C ALA A 26 -15.97 -33.90 -17.48
N SER A 27 -17.14 -33.65 -18.13
CA SER A 27 -17.39 -34.09 -19.50
C SER A 27 -16.72 -33.17 -20.51
N GLN A 28 -16.53 -33.66 -21.75
CA GLN A 28 -16.04 -32.83 -22.86
C GLN A 28 -17.08 -31.81 -23.28
N ALA A 29 -16.62 -30.70 -23.89
CA ALA A 29 -17.45 -29.69 -24.49
C ALA A 29 -18.46 -30.29 -25.47
N VAL A 30 -19.64 -29.67 -25.57
CA VAL A 30 -20.66 -30.14 -26.54
C VAL A 30 -20.18 -29.96 -27.98
N THR A 31 -20.76 -30.74 -28.89
CA THR A 31 -20.66 -30.51 -30.32
C THR A 31 -21.91 -29.80 -30.79
N LEU A 32 -21.77 -28.61 -31.37
CA LEU A 32 -22.90 -27.86 -31.91
C LEU A 32 -23.09 -28.20 -33.39
N VAL A 33 -24.31 -28.65 -33.76
CA VAL A 33 -24.66 -29.01 -35.11
C VAL A 33 -25.60 -27.95 -35.70
N ARG A 34 -25.19 -27.42 -36.85
CA ARG A 34 -25.92 -26.42 -37.64
C ARG A 34 -27.12 -27.03 -38.38
N PRO A 35 -28.04 -26.17 -38.88
CA PRO A 35 -29.15 -26.64 -39.74
C PRO A 35 -28.73 -27.39 -40.99
N ASP A 36 -27.54 -27.11 -41.54
CA ASP A 36 -26.96 -27.79 -42.72
C ASP A 36 -26.16 -29.05 -42.36
N GLY A 37 -26.13 -29.45 -41.09
CA GLY A 37 -25.38 -30.60 -40.62
C GLY A 37 -23.90 -30.36 -40.31
N THR A 38 -23.38 -29.17 -40.57
CA THR A 38 -21.99 -28.80 -40.21
C THR A 38 -21.82 -28.80 -38.69
N LYS A 39 -20.68 -29.32 -38.21
CA LYS A 39 -20.39 -29.42 -36.78
C LYS A 39 -19.36 -28.39 -36.34
N TYR A 40 -19.64 -27.72 -35.21
CA TYR A 40 -18.70 -26.84 -34.52
C TYR A 40 -18.26 -27.50 -33.22
N TYR A 41 -17.00 -27.27 -32.86
CA TYR A 41 -16.34 -27.80 -31.67
C TYR A 41 -15.69 -26.63 -30.92
N ALA A 42 -15.50 -26.75 -29.62
CA ALA A 42 -14.86 -25.72 -28.80
C ALA A 42 -13.45 -25.32 -29.32
N TRP A 43 -12.72 -26.28 -29.93
CA TRP A 43 -11.39 -26.06 -30.50
C TRP A 43 -11.39 -25.81 -32.03
N LYS A 44 -12.53 -25.90 -32.68
CA LYS A 44 -12.65 -25.73 -34.14
C LYS A 44 -14.01 -25.17 -34.52
N HIS A 45 -14.07 -23.90 -34.74
CA HIS A 45 -15.24 -23.14 -35.19
C HIS A 45 -14.77 -21.93 -36.02
N PRO A 46 -15.65 -21.27 -36.80
CA PRO A 46 -15.32 -20.04 -37.51
C PRO A 46 -15.23 -18.83 -36.60
N ASP A 47 -14.65 -17.71 -37.10
CA ASP A 47 -14.39 -16.48 -36.31
C ASP A 47 -15.66 -15.79 -35.79
N ASN A 48 -16.81 -16.01 -36.42
CA ASN A 48 -18.10 -15.48 -35.96
C ASN A 48 -18.72 -16.29 -34.80
N VAL A 49 -18.02 -17.32 -34.31
CA VAL A 49 -18.40 -18.14 -33.17
C VAL A 49 -17.40 -17.91 -32.04
N ALA A 50 -17.85 -17.52 -30.89
CA ALA A 50 -17.04 -17.47 -29.67
C ALA A 50 -17.49 -18.58 -28.72
N TRP A 51 -16.55 -19.32 -28.17
CA TRP A 51 -16.79 -20.46 -27.30
C TRP A 51 -16.07 -20.32 -25.98
N TYR A 52 -16.76 -20.43 -24.87
CA TYR A 52 -16.22 -20.47 -23.53
C TYR A 52 -16.62 -21.78 -22.87
N GLU A 53 -15.62 -22.54 -22.44
CA GLU A 53 -15.77 -23.82 -21.78
C GLU A 53 -15.42 -23.69 -20.29
N GLU A 54 -16.31 -24.14 -19.42
CA GLU A 54 -16.10 -24.27 -18.00
C GLU A 54 -16.53 -25.66 -17.53
N ASN A 55 -16.02 -26.10 -16.38
CA ASN A 55 -16.36 -27.42 -15.85
C ASN A 55 -17.88 -27.59 -15.65
N GLY A 56 -18.51 -28.35 -16.53
CA GLY A 56 -19.93 -28.61 -16.53
C GLY A 56 -20.81 -27.61 -17.30
N MET A 57 -20.21 -26.66 -18.05
CA MET A 57 -20.99 -25.70 -18.84
C MET A 57 -20.23 -25.22 -20.07
N ASP A 58 -20.93 -25.00 -21.17
CA ASP A 58 -20.45 -24.30 -22.35
C ASP A 58 -21.30 -23.05 -22.61
N ILE A 59 -20.68 -21.92 -22.89
CA ILE A 59 -21.33 -20.71 -23.40
C ILE A 59 -20.84 -20.51 -24.83
N ILE A 60 -21.75 -20.47 -25.78
CA ILE A 60 -21.43 -20.37 -27.19
C ILE A 60 -22.19 -19.19 -27.77
N SER A 61 -21.49 -18.21 -28.32
CA SER A 61 -22.09 -17.04 -28.96
C SER A 61 -21.84 -17.08 -30.47
N ILE A 62 -22.86 -16.85 -31.26
CA ILE A 62 -22.79 -16.88 -32.72
C ILE A 62 -23.35 -15.58 -33.28
N GLU A 63 -22.53 -14.88 -34.09
CA GLU A 63 -22.97 -13.72 -34.84
C GLU A 63 -23.52 -14.16 -36.21
N ASN A 64 -24.63 -13.56 -36.61
CA ASN A 64 -25.37 -13.90 -37.84
C ASN A 64 -25.56 -15.40 -37.99
N PRO A 65 -26.22 -16.07 -37.04
CA PRO A 65 -26.42 -17.52 -37.07
C PRO A 65 -27.27 -17.94 -38.27
N MET A 66 -26.98 -19.10 -38.80
CA MET A 66 -27.80 -19.69 -39.85
C MET A 66 -29.22 -19.95 -39.29
N PRO A 67 -30.29 -19.44 -39.94
CA PRO A 67 -31.65 -19.74 -39.52
C PRO A 67 -31.97 -21.24 -39.65
N GLY A 68 -32.75 -21.75 -38.72
CA GLY A 68 -33.18 -23.15 -38.72
C GLY A 68 -32.88 -23.92 -37.47
N PRO A 69 -33.01 -25.25 -37.48
CA PRO A 69 -32.82 -26.11 -36.33
C PRO A 69 -31.32 -26.33 -36.05
N TRP A 70 -30.92 -26.00 -34.81
CA TRP A 70 -29.57 -26.32 -34.27
C TRP A 70 -29.69 -27.44 -33.24
N GLN A 71 -28.60 -28.14 -32.97
CA GLN A 71 -28.55 -29.20 -31.98
C GLN A 71 -27.24 -29.18 -31.21
N ALA A 72 -27.32 -29.27 -29.88
CA ALA A 72 -26.14 -29.50 -29.04
C ALA A 72 -26.05 -30.99 -28.68
N ILE A 73 -24.92 -31.63 -29.01
CA ILE A 73 -24.65 -33.06 -28.77
C ILE A 73 -23.55 -33.17 -27.72
N GLY A 74 -23.84 -33.85 -26.59
CA GLY A 74 -22.88 -34.07 -25.51
C GLY A 74 -23.56 -34.71 -24.32
N LYS A 75 -22.83 -34.82 -23.22
CA LYS A 75 -23.36 -35.28 -21.95
C LYS A 75 -24.12 -34.15 -21.23
N VAL A 76 -25.20 -33.74 -21.86
CA VAL A 76 -26.09 -32.67 -21.36
C VAL A 76 -26.91 -33.22 -20.22
N THR A 77 -27.03 -32.47 -19.12
CA THR A 77 -27.80 -32.91 -17.94
C THR A 77 -29.32 -32.92 -18.21
N PRO A 78 -30.11 -33.84 -17.62
CA PRO A 78 -31.56 -33.95 -17.90
C PRO A 78 -32.33 -32.66 -17.56
N ASP A 79 -31.91 -31.91 -16.59
CA ASP A 79 -32.49 -30.62 -16.16
C ASP A 79 -32.09 -29.45 -17.05
N ASN A 80 -31.31 -29.75 -18.09
CA ASN A 80 -30.73 -28.72 -18.91
C ASN A 80 -31.70 -28.20 -19.97
N LYS A 81 -32.24 -27.07 -19.67
CA LYS A 81 -32.89 -26.23 -20.69
C LYS A 81 -31.77 -25.40 -21.32
N ILE A 82 -31.44 -25.66 -22.59
CA ILE A 82 -30.59 -24.76 -23.37
C ILE A 82 -31.22 -23.38 -23.30
N LYS A 83 -30.57 -22.47 -22.61
CA LYS A 83 -31.01 -21.09 -22.52
C LYS A 83 -30.45 -20.33 -23.73
N ILE A 84 -31.34 -19.71 -24.46
CA ILE A 84 -31.02 -18.95 -25.67
C ILE A 84 -31.18 -17.48 -25.29
N LEU A 85 -30.12 -16.73 -25.52
CA LEU A 85 -30.11 -15.27 -25.35
C LEU A 85 -29.97 -14.64 -26.74
N SER A 86 -30.88 -13.76 -27.10
CA SER A 86 -30.84 -13.07 -28.39
C SER A 86 -30.77 -11.55 -28.21
N ASN A 87 -30.18 -10.87 -29.20
CA ASN A 87 -30.15 -9.41 -29.29
C ASN A 87 -29.72 -8.70 -27.98
N LEU A 88 -28.68 -9.22 -27.34
CA LEU A 88 -28.14 -8.61 -26.13
C LEU A 88 -27.56 -7.21 -26.43
N THR A 89 -27.99 -6.23 -25.69
CA THR A 89 -27.53 -4.84 -25.77
C THR A 89 -27.05 -4.34 -24.40
N LEU A 90 -26.06 -3.44 -24.39
CA LEU A 90 -25.62 -2.73 -23.22
C LEU A 90 -26.24 -1.33 -23.23
N ASN A 91 -27.06 -1.05 -22.24
CA ASN A 91 -27.59 0.29 -21.98
C ASN A 91 -26.85 0.88 -20.80
N VAL A 92 -26.35 2.10 -20.97
CA VAL A 92 -25.57 2.82 -19.95
C VAL A 92 -26.18 4.19 -19.74
N ASP A 93 -26.30 4.64 -18.50
CA ASP A 93 -26.69 6.00 -18.20
C ASP A 93 -25.70 6.98 -18.87
N SER A 94 -26.21 8.03 -19.49
CA SER A 94 -25.38 9.00 -20.19
C SER A 94 -24.42 9.67 -19.20
N LEU A 95 -23.12 9.54 -19.46
CA LEU A 95 -22.10 10.20 -18.65
C LEU A 95 -22.16 11.73 -18.86
N PRO A 96 -21.92 12.52 -17.81
CA PRO A 96 -21.75 13.96 -17.95
C PRO A 96 -20.59 14.28 -18.90
N LYS A 97 -20.79 15.19 -19.83
CA LYS A 97 -19.70 15.62 -20.74
C LYS A 97 -18.57 16.32 -20.01
N LYS A 98 -18.87 16.92 -18.85
CA LYS A 98 -17.91 17.60 -17.97
C LYS A 98 -17.75 16.79 -16.69
N LEU A 99 -16.55 16.30 -16.47
CA LEU A 99 -16.12 15.60 -15.27
C LEU A 99 -15.02 16.40 -14.58
N TYR A 100 -14.78 16.10 -13.30
CA TYR A 100 -13.69 16.71 -12.53
C TYR A 100 -12.72 15.65 -12.05
N GLN A 101 -11.46 15.98 -11.99
CA GLN A 101 -10.44 15.14 -11.36
C GLN A 101 -10.79 14.93 -9.88
N SER A 102 -10.55 13.75 -9.37
CA SER A 102 -10.90 13.30 -8.00
C SER A 102 -12.40 13.19 -7.70
N GLU A 103 -13.27 13.43 -8.67
CA GLU A 103 -14.70 13.16 -8.56
C GLU A 103 -14.96 11.65 -8.54
N SER A 104 -15.92 11.22 -7.73
CA SER A 104 -16.50 9.88 -7.80
C SER A 104 -17.80 9.95 -8.60
N LEU A 105 -17.79 9.40 -9.80
CA LEU A 105 -18.95 9.38 -10.68
C LEU A 105 -19.78 8.13 -10.46
N LYS A 106 -21.05 8.29 -10.09
CA LYS A 106 -22.01 7.19 -9.96
C LYS A 106 -22.91 7.13 -11.20
N PHE A 107 -23.02 5.96 -11.82
CA PHE A 107 -23.94 5.67 -12.91
C PHE A 107 -24.32 4.18 -12.93
N THR A 108 -25.36 3.83 -13.70
CA THR A 108 -25.75 2.43 -13.89
C THR A 108 -25.57 1.98 -15.33
N ALA A 109 -25.30 0.68 -15.49
CA ALA A 109 -25.28 0.02 -16.78
C ALA A 109 -26.16 -1.24 -16.69
N ARG A 110 -26.89 -1.55 -17.76
CA ARG A 110 -27.85 -2.67 -17.80
C ARG A 110 -27.65 -3.48 -19.06
N LEU A 111 -27.72 -4.79 -18.90
CA LEU A 111 -27.84 -5.68 -20.04
C LEU A 111 -29.31 -5.93 -20.35
N LEU A 112 -29.65 -5.74 -21.61
CA LEU A 112 -30.99 -5.96 -22.09
C LEU A 112 -30.98 -7.10 -23.11
N GLU A 113 -31.96 -7.99 -23.00
CA GLU A 113 -32.31 -9.01 -24.02
C GLU A 113 -33.61 -8.59 -24.69
N ASP A 114 -33.58 -8.37 -26.00
CA ASP A 114 -34.73 -7.84 -26.75
C ASP A 114 -35.39 -6.62 -26.10
N GLY A 115 -34.57 -5.72 -25.53
CA GLY A 115 -35.00 -4.48 -24.87
C GLY A 115 -35.55 -4.66 -23.44
N LYS A 116 -35.52 -5.87 -22.87
CA LYS A 116 -35.93 -6.15 -21.48
C LYS A 116 -34.71 -6.45 -20.63
N PRO A 117 -34.73 -6.12 -19.33
CA PRO A 117 -33.63 -6.47 -18.43
C PRO A 117 -33.32 -7.95 -18.45
N LEU A 118 -32.04 -8.27 -18.59
CA LEU A 118 -31.56 -9.65 -18.52
C LEU A 118 -31.46 -10.08 -17.06
N VAL A 119 -32.18 -11.14 -16.66
CA VAL A 119 -32.22 -11.65 -15.28
C VAL A 119 -31.63 -13.06 -15.16
N LEU A 120 -30.85 -13.49 -16.14
CA LEU A 120 -30.24 -14.81 -16.13
C LEU A 120 -28.98 -14.83 -15.27
N ARG A 121 -29.10 -15.20 -13.98
CA ARG A 121 -28.03 -15.19 -12.98
C ARG A 121 -26.74 -15.91 -13.43
N GLU A 122 -26.88 -17.10 -14.02
CA GLU A 122 -25.73 -17.90 -14.46
C GLU A 122 -24.89 -17.20 -15.55
N PHE A 123 -25.53 -16.35 -16.34
CA PHE A 123 -24.86 -15.54 -17.34
C PHE A 123 -24.32 -14.26 -16.75
N LEU A 124 -25.08 -13.57 -15.91
CA LEU A 124 -24.71 -12.30 -15.26
C LEU A 124 -23.50 -12.46 -14.34
N ASN A 125 -23.42 -13.50 -13.55
CA ASN A 125 -22.28 -13.79 -12.65
C ASN A 125 -20.92 -13.93 -13.37
N ARG A 126 -20.90 -14.03 -14.68
CA ARG A 126 -19.70 -14.15 -15.51
C ARG A 126 -19.38 -12.91 -16.32
N ILE A 127 -20.16 -11.87 -16.13
CA ILE A 127 -19.99 -10.63 -16.85
C ILE A 127 -19.20 -9.64 -16.00
N LYS A 128 -18.21 -9.01 -16.65
CA LYS A 128 -17.46 -7.90 -16.09
C LYS A 128 -17.72 -6.65 -16.92
N LEU A 129 -18.02 -5.56 -16.23
CA LEU A 129 -18.14 -4.24 -16.81
C LEU A 129 -16.84 -3.50 -16.62
N ASN A 130 -16.11 -3.24 -17.70
CA ASN A 130 -14.86 -2.49 -17.67
C ASN A 130 -15.10 -1.07 -18.15
N VAL A 131 -14.57 -0.09 -17.41
CA VAL A 131 -14.59 1.32 -17.79
C VAL A 131 -13.17 1.78 -18.08
N THR A 132 -12.92 2.19 -19.33
CA THR A 132 -11.61 2.63 -19.79
C THR A 132 -11.67 4.05 -20.35
N PHE A 133 -10.61 4.82 -20.08
CA PHE A 133 -10.42 6.16 -20.60
C PHE A 133 -9.19 6.19 -21.52
N THR A 134 -9.36 6.68 -22.72
CA THR A 134 -8.26 6.85 -23.68
C THR A 134 -8.11 8.33 -23.98
N PRO A 135 -6.91 8.93 -23.79
CA PRO A 135 -6.70 10.34 -24.14
C PRO A 135 -7.07 10.61 -25.60
N TYR A 136 -7.83 11.66 -25.85
CA TYR A 136 -8.22 12.05 -27.19
C TYR A 136 -7.07 12.70 -27.95
N LEU A 137 -6.73 12.18 -29.11
CA LEU A 137 -5.81 12.80 -30.06
C LEU A 137 -6.52 12.99 -31.41
N ALA A 138 -6.51 14.21 -31.94
CA ALA A 138 -7.18 14.49 -33.22
C ALA A 138 -6.57 13.74 -34.42
N ASN A 139 -5.27 13.44 -34.37
CA ASN A 139 -4.51 12.76 -35.40
C ASN A 139 -4.11 11.32 -35.03
N GLU A 140 -4.85 10.67 -34.15
CA GLU A 140 -4.53 9.31 -33.67
C GLU A 140 -4.36 8.31 -34.83
N LYS A 141 -5.18 8.46 -35.89
CA LYS A 141 -5.13 7.54 -37.06
C LYS A 141 -3.82 7.65 -37.84
N ASP A 142 -3.17 8.80 -37.79
CA ASP A 142 -1.91 9.08 -38.51
C ASP A 142 -0.68 8.61 -37.70
N LEU A 143 -0.89 8.23 -36.43
CA LEU A 143 0.18 7.78 -35.56
C LEU A 143 0.47 6.30 -35.73
N VAL A 144 1.76 5.96 -35.66
CA VAL A 144 2.18 4.56 -35.54
C VAL A 144 1.59 3.96 -34.27
N LYS A 145 1.37 2.66 -34.25
CA LYS A 145 0.66 1.96 -33.18
C LYS A 145 1.27 2.21 -31.80
N GLU A 146 2.60 2.31 -31.73
CA GLU A 146 3.39 2.51 -30.53
C GLU A 146 3.27 3.94 -29.96
N ALA A 147 2.89 4.90 -30.79
CA ALA A 147 2.71 6.31 -30.39
C ALA A 147 1.25 6.67 -30.05
N ARG A 148 0.33 5.71 -30.21
CA ARG A 148 -1.07 5.95 -29.85
C ARG A 148 -1.25 5.96 -28.34
N PRO A 149 -2.20 6.80 -27.82
CA PRO A 149 -2.45 6.85 -26.41
C PRO A 149 -2.92 5.49 -25.88
N LEU A 150 -2.39 5.12 -24.72
CA LEU A 150 -2.81 3.91 -24.03
C LEU A 150 -4.13 4.14 -23.29
N ALA A 151 -5.03 3.18 -23.38
CA ALA A 151 -6.26 3.16 -22.61
C ALA A 151 -5.95 2.85 -21.14
N GLU A 152 -6.45 3.66 -20.22
CA GLU A 152 -6.36 3.43 -18.78
C GLU A 152 -7.67 2.84 -18.27
N VAL A 153 -7.60 1.69 -17.60
CA VAL A 153 -8.76 1.05 -16.96
C VAL A 153 -8.98 1.71 -15.60
N LEU A 154 -10.08 2.46 -15.46
CA LEU A 154 -10.42 3.11 -14.20
C LEU A 154 -11.17 2.22 -13.22
N GLY A 155 -11.86 1.20 -13.74
CA GLY A 155 -12.58 0.26 -12.89
C GLY A 155 -13.09 -0.95 -13.64
N THR A 156 -13.29 -2.04 -12.89
CA THR A 156 -13.99 -3.26 -13.31
C THR A 156 -15.07 -3.53 -12.28
N PHE A 157 -16.29 -3.71 -12.74
CA PHE A 157 -17.48 -3.86 -11.90
C PHE A 157 -18.21 -5.15 -12.24
N GLU A 158 -18.82 -5.75 -11.25
CA GLU A 158 -19.59 -6.97 -11.35
C GLU A 158 -20.99 -6.74 -10.74
N ASP A 159 -21.96 -7.50 -11.19
CA ASP A 159 -23.33 -7.53 -10.65
C ASP A 159 -23.37 -8.62 -9.56
N ASN A 160 -22.77 -8.32 -8.38
CA ASN A 160 -22.55 -9.30 -7.31
C ASN A 160 -23.12 -8.89 -5.95
N GLY A 161 -23.78 -7.74 -5.86
CA GLY A 161 -24.34 -7.21 -4.61
C GLY A 161 -23.29 -6.63 -3.66
N GLU A 162 -22.09 -6.32 -4.12
CA GLU A 162 -21.02 -5.70 -3.33
C GLU A 162 -20.89 -4.20 -3.65
N ASP A 163 -20.20 -3.47 -2.79
CA ASP A 163 -19.97 -2.02 -2.88
C ASP A 163 -21.27 -1.20 -2.95
N LEU A 164 -21.59 -0.62 -4.11
CA LEU A 164 -22.83 0.13 -4.37
C LEU A 164 -23.88 -0.68 -5.13
N ASP A 165 -23.57 -1.91 -5.46
CA ASP A 165 -24.53 -2.83 -6.09
C ASP A 165 -25.50 -3.36 -5.02
N GLU A 166 -26.78 -3.05 -5.15
CA GLU A 166 -27.76 -3.33 -4.11
C GLU A 166 -28.28 -4.78 -4.17
N VAL A 167 -28.30 -5.36 -5.38
CA VAL A 167 -28.93 -6.67 -5.62
C VAL A 167 -28.11 -7.49 -6.62
N ALA A 168 -27.50 -8.55 -6.14
CA ALA A 168 -26.70 -9.44 -6.99
C ALA A 168 -27.53 -10.10 -8.11
N ALA A 169 -26.99 -10.10 -9.32
CA ALA A 169 -27.51 -10.77 -10.50
C ALA A 169 -28.95 -10.31 -10.90
N ASP A 170 -29.19 -9.02 -10.79
CA ASP A 170 -30.44 -8.38 -11.25
C ASP A 170 -30.29 -7.74 -12.65
N GLY A 171 -29.08 -7.78 -13.22
CA GLY A 171 -28.74 -7.21 -14.53
C GLY A 171 -28.39 -5.73 -14.49
N ILE A 172 -28.25 -5.13 -13.31
CA ILE A 172 -27.90 -3.73 -13.12
C ILE A 172 -26.53 -3.63 -12.49
N PHE A 173 -25.57 -3.15 -13.24
CA PHE A 173 -24.22 -2.85 -12.74
C PHE A 173 -24.22 -1.44 -12.17
N THR A 174 -24.08 -1.29 -10.87
CA THR A 174 -23.90 0.03 -10.25
C THR A 174 -22.43 0.38 -10.18
N VAL A 175 -22.07 1.44 -10.87
CA VAL A 175 -20.67 1.89 -11.02
C VAL A 175 -20.41 3.07 -10.11
N ASN A 176 -19.38 2.96 -9.25
CA ASN A 176 -18.77 4.08 -8.55
C ASN A 176 -17.36 4.29 -9.10
N LEU A 177 -17.21 5.24 -10.01
CA LEU A 177 -16.00 5.46 -10.79
C LEU A 177 -15.20 6.65 -10.26
N PRO A 178 -14.07 6.43 -9.57
CA PRO A 178 -13.18 7.51 -9.16
C PRO A 178 -12.40 8.05 -10.36
N ILE A 179 -12.55 9.32 -10.68
CA ILE A 179 -11.86 9.98 -11.81
C ILE A 179 -10.45 10.37 -11.38
N LYS A 180 -9.50 9.44 -11.46
CA LYS A 180 -8.10 9.63 -11.02
C LYS A 180 -7.17 10.12 -12.13
N ILE A 181 -7.66 10.24 -13.36
CA ILE A 181 -6.90 10.68 -14.53
C ILE A 181 -6.61 12.18 -14.54
N LYS A 182 -5.63 12.57 -15.34
CA LYS A 182 -5.26 13.99 -15.52
C LYS A 182 -6.36 14.76 -16.28
N PRO A 183 -6.45 16.08 -16.08
CA PRO A 183 -7.33 16.92 -16.89
C PRO A 183 -7.04 16.78 -18.38
N GLY A 184 -8.10 16.74 -19.21
CA GLY A 184 -7.99 16.55 -20.66
C GLY A 184 -9.26 16.01 -21.29
N LYS A 185 -9.27 15.89 -22.61
CA LYS A 185 -10.35 15.25 -23.37
C LYS A 185 -10.07 13.75 -23.49
N TYR A 186 -11.10 12.92 -23.29
CA TYR A 186 -10.99 11.48 -23.33
C TYR A 186 -12.13 10.83 -24.11
N TRP A 187 -11.83 9.69 -24.74
CA TRP A 187 -12.78 8.70 -25.13
C TRP A 187 -13.00 7.74 -23.97
N VAL A 188 -14.24 7.66 -23.49
CA VAL A 188 -14.65 6.69 -22.47
C VAL A 188 -15.28 5.52 -23.17
N ARG A 189 -14.78 4.32 -22.87
CA ARG A 189 -15.30 3.06 -23.35
C ARG A 189 -15.79 2.24 -22.18
N ILE A 190 -17.08 1.89 -22.20
CA ILE A 190 -17.74 1.05 -21.23
C ILE A 190 -18.03 -0.25 -21.90
N GLN A 191 -17.41 -1.33 -21.42
CA GLN A 191 -17.47 -2.65 -22.03
C GLN A 191 -18.02 -3.67 -21.05
N SER A 192 -19.11 -4.31 -21.43
CA SER A 192 -19.63 -5.50 -20.78
C SER A 192 -19.14 -6.74 -21.55
N ARG A 193 -18.43 -7.62 -20.86
CA ARG A 193 -17.86 -8.81 -21.50
C ARG A 193 -17.86 -10.04 -20.59
N ASN A 194 -17.97 -11.19 -21.22
CA ASN A 194 -17.53 -12.48 -20.70
C ASN A 194 -16.66 -13.19 -21.76
N GLY A 195 -16.39 -14.48 -21.61
CA GLY A 195 -15.55 -15.23 -22.55
C GLY A 195 -16.04 -15.27 -24.00
N VAL A 196 -17.32 -15.03 -24.27
CA VAL A 196 -17.95 -15.19 -25.62
C VAL A 196 -18.74 -13.97 -26.07
N PHE A 197 -18.81 -12.96 -25.24
CA PHE A 197 -19.71 -11.82 -25.45
C PHE A 197 -18.96 -10.52 -25.15
N LEU A 198 -19.17 -9.53 -26.01
CA LEU A 198 -18.63 -8.18 -25.85
C LEU A 198 -19.68 -7.16 -26.31
N ARG A 199 -20.02 -6.20 -25.45
CA ARG A 199 -20.79 -5.01 -25.80
C ARG A 199 -20.06 -3.78 -25.33
N THR A 200 -20.06 -2.76 -26.16
CA THR A 200 -19.32 -1.53 -25.93
C THR A 200 -20.21 -0.32 -26.16
N VAL A 201 -20.16 0.63 -25.23
CA VAL A 201 -20.68 1.97 -25.37
C VAL A 201 -19.52 2.94 -25.29
N GLU A 202 -19.43 3.88 -26.22
CA GLU A 202 -18.37 4.89 -26.27
C GLU A 202 -18.96 6.27 -26.15
N GLN A 203 -18.30 7.14 -25.39
CA GLN A 203 -18.67 8.53 -25.20
C GLN A 203 -17.43 9.40 -25.03
N ASP A 204 -17.45 10.62 -25.56
CA ASP A 204 -16.41 11.62 -25.27
C ASP A 204 -16.75 12.41 -24.01
N VAL A 205 -15.72 12.67 -23.20
CA VAL A 205 -15.83 13.48 -21.99
C VAL A 205 -14.64 14.43 -21.87
N LEU A 206 -14.84 15.54 -21.15
CA LEU A 206 -13.80 16.48 -20.81
C LEU A 206 -13.61 16.48 -19.29
N VAL A 207 -12.41 16.12 -18.85
CA VAL A 207 -12.01 16.11 -17.44
C VAL A 207 -11.33 17.44 -17.11
N TYR A 208 -11.88 18.16 -16.14
CA TYR A 208 -11.35 19.41 -15.61
C TYR A 208 -10.50 19.15 -14.36
N PRO A 209 -9.62 20.08 -13.97
CA PRO A 209 -8.95 20.03 -12.66
C PRO A 209 -9.96 19.90 -11.52
N ALA A 210 -9.51 19.36 -10.38
CA ALA A 210 -10.34 19.27 -9.20
C ALA A 210 -10.75 20.67 -8.70
N PRO A 211 -12.05 20.99 -8.61
CA PRO A 211 -12.52 22.32 -8.22
C PRO A 211 -12.50 22.54 -6.70
N ILE A 212 -12.07 21.54 -5.92
CA ILE A 212 -12.07 21.52 -4.47
C ILE A 212 -10.67 21.25 -3.95
N ARG A 213 -10.26 21.98 -2.92
CA ARG A 213 -9.03 21.77 -2.18
C ARG A 213 -9.34 21.65 -0.70
N ALA A 214 -9.05 20.50 -0.10
CA ALA A 214 -9.15 20.29 1.35
C ALA A 214 -7.77 20.46 2.00
N THR A 215 -7.71 21.24 3.07
CA THR A 215 -6.50 21.47 3.87
C THR A 215 -6.79 21.11 5.31
N PHE A 216 -6.10 20.10 5.82
CA PHE A 216 -6.15 19.71 7.23
C PHE A 216 -5.02 20.38 8.00
N THR A 217 -5.35 21.01 9.13
CA THR A 217 -4.37 21.60 10.05
C THR A 217 -4.42 20.85 11.37
N GLN A 218 -3.33 20.17 11.69
CA GLN A 218 -3.18 19.44 12.93
C GLN A 218 -3.08 20.40 14.13
N ALA A 219 -3.80 20.11 15.21
CA ALA A 219 -3.65 20.77 16.50
C ALA A 219 -2.24 20.56 17.06
N ARG A 220 -1.71 21.57 17.74
CA ARG A 220 -0.36 21.51 18.33
C ARG A 220 -0.32 20.83 19.69
N ASP A 221 -1.42 20.91 20.43
CA ASP A 221 -1.56 20.41 21.79
C ASP A 221 -2.97 19.83 22.03
N ASP A 222 -3.22 19.34 23.22
CA ASP A 222 -4.49 18.74 23.63
C ASP A 222 -5.61 19.78 23.90
N SER A 223 -5.25 21.05 24.07
CA SER A 223 -6.20 22.13 24.36
C SER A 223 -6.88 22.69 23.13
N THR A 224 -6.31 22.43 21.92
CA THR A 224 -6.82 22.92 20.64
C THR A 224 -7.42 21.80 19.81
N LYS A 225 -8.36 22.15 18.93
CA LYS A 225 -8.95 21.23 17.96
C LYS A 225 -8.16 21.25 16.66
N HIS A 226 -8.18 20.14 15.92
CA HIS A 226 -7.78 20.16 14.53
C HIS A 226 -8.73 21.04 13.72
N SER A 227 -8.32 21.52 12.56
CA SER A 227 -9.20 22.27 11.69
C SER A 227 -9.11 21.75 10.26
N MET A 228 -10.22 21.83 9.54
CA MET A 228 -10.34 21.52 8.13
C MET A 228 -10.84 22.76 7.39
N ASN A 229 -10.16 23.12 6.33
CA ASN A 229 -10.57 24.15 5.39
C ASN A 229 -10.79 23.52 4.01
N ILE A 230 -11.98 23.74 3.44
CA ILE A 230 -12.35 23.29 2.11
C ILE A 230 -12.60 24.53 1.26
N ASP A 231 -11.68 24.81 0.37
CA ASP A 231 -11.78 25.88 -0.62
C ASP A 231 -12.29 25.37 -1.95
N THR A 232 -13.04 26.18 -2.67
CA THR A 232 -13.51 25.84 -4.01
C THR A 232 -13.05 26.86 -5.05
N GLU A 233 -12.94 26.39 -6.31
CA GLU A 233 -12.71 27.28 -7.45
C GLU A 233 -13.91 28.20 -7.68
N ALA A 234 -13.62 29.47 -7.81
CA ALA A 234 -14.67 30.49 -7.96
C ALA A 234 -15.57 30.24 -9.20
N GLY A 235 -16.87 30.28 -9.01
CA GLY A 235 -17.84 30.14 -10.08
C GLY A 235 -18.14 28.72 -10.55
N VAL A 236 -17.46 27.70 -10.00
CA VAL A 236 -17.66 26.29 -10.38
C VAL A 236 -18.67 25.61 -9.47
N ILE A 237 -18.53 25.79 -8.18
CA ILE A 237 -19.41 25.18 -7.17
C ILE A 237 -20.52 26.19 -6.77
N LYS A 238 -21.73 25.66 -6.62
CA LYS A 238 -22.87 26.43 -6.14
C LYS A 238 -22.65 26.81 -4.67
N ALA A 239 -22.75 28.09 -4.34
CA ALA A 239 -22.65 28.59 -2.97
C ALA A 239 -23.70 27.91 -2.05
N GLY A 240 -23.33 27.60 -0.82
CA GLY A 240 -24.18 26.92 0.14
C GLY A 240 -24.41 25.43 -0.11
N SER A 241 -23.72 24.83 -1.09
CA SER A 241 -23.88 23.41 -1.42
C SER A 241 -22.79 22.49 -0.91
N LEU A 242 -21.75 23.05 -0.27
CA LEU A 242 -20.67 22.24 0.30
C LEU A 242 -21.12 21.50 1.56
N ALA A 243 -20.87 20.22 1.59
CA ALA A 243 -20.98 19.41 2.80
C ALA A 243 -19.76 18.48 2.89
N ALA A 244 -19.30 18.23 4.09
CA ALA A 244 -18.17 17.36 4.35
C ALA A 244 -18.55 16.29 5.37
N HIS A 245 -18.07 15.07 5.13
CA HIS A 245 -18.14 13.94 6.05
C HIS A 245 -16.72 13.44 6.25
N ILE A 246 -16.17 13.64 7.47
CA ILE A 246 -14.79 13.28 7.81
C ILE A 246 -14.78 12.20 8.87
N GLU A 247 -14.03 11.16 8.65
CA GLU A 247 -13.80 10.07 9.57
C GLU A 247 -12.36 10.11 10.05
N GLN A 248 -12.18 10.19 11.37
CA GLN A 248 -10.87 10.14 12.01
C GLN A 248 -10.69 8.81 12.72
N PHE A 249 -9.48 8.26 12.67
CA PHE A 249 -9.09 7.02 13.34
C PHE A 249 -7.88 7.29 14.23
N ASN A 250 -7.99 6.93 15.49
CA ASN A 250 -6.89 7.02 16.43
C ASN A 250 -6.02 5.73 16.41
N PRO A 251 -4.87 5.68 17.12
CA PRO A 251 -3.99 4.51 17.15
C PRO A 251 -4.63 3.22 17.71
N LYS A 252 -5.83 3.31 18.29
CA LYS A 252 -6.63 2.17 18.77
C LYS A 252 -7.79 1.85 17.83
N ASP A 253 -7.75 2.32 16.58
CA ASP A 253 -8.78 2.15 15.56
C ASP A 253 -10.18 2.67 15.97
N ARG A 254 -10.24 3.55 16.98
CA ARG A 254 -11.49 4.22 17.33
C ARG A 254 -11.83 5.23 16.25
N LYS A 255 -13.01 5.08 15.68
CA LYS A 255 -13.56 5.97 14.65
C LYS A 255 -14.32 7.12 15.30
N THR A 256 -14.06 8.33 14.84
CA THR A 256 -14.82 9.54 15.16
C THR A 256 -15.28 10.19 13.85
N VAL A 257 -16.57 10.52 13.76
CA VAL A 257 -17.16 11.13 12.55
C VAL A 257 -17.47 12.60 12.84
N THR A 258 -17.16 13.45 11.88
CA THR A 258 -17.51 14.88 11.90
C THR A 258 -18.16 15.26 10.60
N GLU A 259 -19.33 15.88 10.67
CA GLU A 259 -20.07 16.40 9.52
C GLU A 259 -20.15 17.92 9.61
N ALA A 260 -20.05 18.57 8.45
CA ALA A 260 -20.12 20.02 8.36
C ALA A 260 -20.77 20.42 7.04
N GLN A 261 -21.42 21.57 7.03
CA GLN A 261 -22.06 22.15 5.85
C GLN A 261 -21.76 23.65 5.78
N SER A 262 -21.58 24.17 4.56
CA SER A 262 -21.36 25.59 4.33
C SER A 262 -22.64 26.41 4.56
N GLU A 263 -22.47 27.66 4.94
CA GLU A 263 -23.57 28.60 4.98
C GLU A 263 -24.15 28.88 3.58
N LYS A 264 -25.37 29.44 3.54
CA LYS A 264 -26.18 29.52 2.30
C LYS A 264 -25.48 30.22 1.12
N ASP A 265 -24.67 31.23 1.39
CA ASP A 265 -24.04 32.05 0.36
C ASP A 265 -22.51 31.85 0.30
N GLU A 266 -21.98 30.86 1.03
CA GLU A 266 -20.56 30.61 1.09
C GLU A 266 -20.11 29.49 0.13
N SER A 267 -18.97 29.71 -0.52
CA SER A 267 -18.29 28.74 -1.37
C SER A 267 -17.08 28.09 -0.69
N LYS A 268 -16.94 28.30 0.62
CA LYS A 268 -15.90 27.74 1.46
C LYS A 268 -16.52 27.07 2.67
N LEU A 269 -15.82 26.13 3.23
CA LEU A 269 -16.26 25.43 4.44
C LEU A 269 -15.08 25.30 5.40
N TYR A 270 -15.20 25.93 6.57
CA TYR A 270 -14.24 25.83 7.63
C TYR A 270 -14.91 25.23 8.88
N PHE A 271 -14.29 24.22 9.45
CA PHE A 271 -14.82 23.56 10.68
C PHE A 271 -13.72 22.94 11.50
N SER A 272 -14.03 22.69 12.77
CA SER A 272 -13.13 22.05 13.72
C SER A 272 -13.38 20.54 13.78
N LEU A 273 -12.30 19.79 13.91
CA LEU A 273 -12.30 18.36 14.08
C LEU A 273 -11.86 18.01 15.52
N PRO A 274 -12.44 16.98 16.14
CA PRO A 274 -12.01 16.51 17.45
C PRO A 274 -10.53 16.18 17.48
N ASN A 275 -9.91 16.43 18.65
CA ASN A 275 -8.52 16.09 18.90
C ASN A 275 -8.43 15.19 20.13
N ASP A 276 -8.29 13.89 19.92
CA ASP A 276 -8.13 12.90 21.01
C ASP A 276 -6.73 12.94 21.62
N TYR A 277 -5.79 13.70 21.04
CA TYR A 277 -4.38 13.84 21.41
C TYR A 277 -3.70 12.52 21.82
N MET A 278 -4.09 11.43 21.22
CA MET A 278 -3.49 10.11 21.47
C MET A 278 -2.20 9.96 20.69
N SER A 279 -1.09 9.73 21.41
CA SER A 279 0.22 9.53 20.80
C SER A 279 0.24 8.30 19.89
N GLY A 280 0.90 8.42 18.74
CA GLY A 280 1.00 7.38 17.74
C GLY A 280 0.54 7.81 16.35
N LYS A 281 0.26 6.82 15.51
CA LYS A 281 -0.21 7.04 14.13
C LYS A 281 -1.73 7.23 14.14
N ASN A 282 -2.16 8.43 13.83
CA ASN A 282 -3.55 8.77 13.59
C ASN A 282 -3.80 8.89 12.08
N SER A 283 -5.05 8.77 11.67
CA SER A 283 -5.43 8.96 10.27
C SER A 283 -6.80 9.61 10.16
N TRP A 284 -7.07 10.19 8.99
CA TRP A 284 -8.38 10.66 8.62
C TRP A 284 -8.65 10.38 7.15
N THR A 285 -9.91 10.20 6.82
CA THR A 285 -10.44 10.09 5.47
C THR A 285 -11.75 10.86 5.39
N GLY A 286 -12.28 11.05 4.20
CA GLY A 286 -13.57 11.72 4.09
C GLY A 286 -14.06 11.95 2.68
N TRP A 287 -15.24 12.50 2.62
CA TRP A 287 -15.93 12.86 1.40
C TRP A 287 -16.39 14.30 1.47
N VAL A 288 -16.30 14.98 0.33
CA VAL A 288 -16.88 16.31 0.13
C VAL A 288 -17.97 16.20 -0.93
N TYR A 289 -19.12 16.69 -0.60
CA TYR A 289 -20.27 16.79 -1.49
C TYR A 289 -20.45 18.23 -1.90
N ALA A 290 -20.81 18.46 -3.18
CA ALA A 290 -21.00 19.77 -3.73
C ALA A 290 -22.02 19.71 -4.88
N THR A 291 -22.44 20.85 -5.38
CA THR A 291 -23.28 20.95 -6.58
C THR A 291 -22.57 21.78 -7.63
N ASP A 292 -22.42 21.24 -8.85
CA ASP A 292 -21.93 22.02 -10.01
C ASP A 292 -22.87 23.20 -10.28
N LYS A 293 -22.34 24.40 -10.31
CA LYS A 293 -23.14 25.63 -10.49
C LYS A 293 -23.82 25.69 -11.86
N ALA A 294 -23.15 25.21 -12.91
CA ALA A 294 -23.62 25.30 -14.28
C ALA A 294 -24.70 24.27 -14.61
N THR A 295 -24.53 23.03 -14.14
CA THR A 295 -25.41 21.91 -14.50
C THR A 295 -26.36 21.49 -13.39
N SER A 296 -26.18 22.02 -12.17
CA SER A 296 -26.88 21.60 -10.94
C SER A 296 -26.68 20.12 -10.61
N ARG A 297 -25.64 19.49 -11.17
CA ARG A 297 -25.30 18.09 -10.93
C ARG A 297 -24.67 17.94 -9.53
N PRO A 298 -25.07 16.92 -8.75
CA PRO A 298 -24.38 16.58 -7.52
C PRO A 298 -22.97 16.06 -7.83
N LEU A 299 -22.02 16.50 -7.04
CA LEU A 299 -20.62 16.12 -7.10
C LEU A 299 -20.21 15.46 -5.79
N GLN A 300 -19.41 14.42 -5.86
CA GLN A 300 -18.82 13.76 -4.71
C GLN A 300 -17.32 13.61 -4.93
N PHE A 301 -16.53 14.01 -3.94
CA PHE A 301 -15.08 13.94 -3.97
C PHE A 301 -14.57 13.14 -2.78
N TYR A 302 -13.79 12.11 -3.04
CA TYR A 302 -13.10 11.35 -2.02
C TYR A 302 -11.75 11.99 -1.71
N LEU A 303 -11.53 12.36 -0.47
CA LEU A 303 -10.31 13.07 -0.05
C LEU A 303 -9.10 12.14 0.14
N GLY A 304 -9.31 10.83 0.10
CA GLY A 304 -8.25 9.87 0.36
C GLY A 304 -7.99 9.63 1.84
N LEU A 305 -7.08 8.71 2.13
CA LEU A 305 -6.62 8.42 3.48
C LEU A 305 -5.34 9.22 3.77
N HIS A 306 -5.37 10.03 4.83
CA HIS A 306 -4.26 10.83 5.29
C HIS A 306 -3.81 10.41 6.67
N ASN A 307 -2.50 10.28 6.87
CA ASN A 307 -1.91 9.91 8.14
C ASN A 307 -1.23 11.11 8.79
N TYR A 308 -1.32 11.23 10.11
CA TYR A 308 -0.57 12.19 10.89
C TYR A 308 -0.11 11.57 12.20
N GLY A 309 1.02 12.06 12.74
CA GLY A 309 1.61 11.58 13.98
C GLY A 309 1.31 12.54 15.12
N VAL A 310 0.99 11.98 16.30
CA VAL A 310 0.96 12.70 17.55
C VAL A 310 2.06 12.14 18.42
N THR A 311 2.98 12.99 18.88
CA THR A 311 4.06 12.63 19.81
C THR A 311 3.62 12.96 21.23
N GLU A 312 4.01 12.13 22.18
CA GLU A 312 3.80 12.47 23.61
C GLU A 312 4.51 13.78 23.94
N PRO A 313 3.87 14.66 24.72
CA PRO A 313 4.51 15.86 25.20
C PRO A 313 5.73 15.46 26.05
N ILE A 314 6.90 15.93 25.66
CA ILE A 314 8.11 15.70 26.45
C ILE A 314 7.99 16.59 27.70
N ASP A 315 7.85 15.96 28.85
CA ASP A 315 8.03 16.68 30.14
C ASP A 315 9.50 17.08 30.28
N LEU A 316 9.78 18.31 29.80
CA LEU A 316 11.14 18.87 29.83
C LEU A 316 11.71 18.91 31.23
N LYS A 317 10.83 19.06 32.28
CA LYS A 317 11.25 19.06 33.66
C LYS A 317 11.67 17.68 34.13
N ALA A 318 10.86 16.67 33.85
CA ALA A 318 11.20 15.27 34.16
C ALA A 318 12.45 14.80 33.35
N ALA A 319 12.55 15.18 32.09
CA ALA A 319 13.73 14.89 31.28
C ALA A 319 15.01 15.56 31.79
N TYR A 320 14.91 16.82 32.26
CA TYR A 320 16.02 17.52 32.89
C TYR A 320 16.42 16.85 34.20
N GLU A 321 15.47 16.54 35.07
CA GLU A 321 15.71 15.83 36.34
C GLU A 321 16.34 14.47 36.15
N ALA A 322 15.88 13.72 35.12
CA ALA A 322 16.47 12.44 34.75
C ALA A 322 17.94 12.59 34.31
N ARG A 323 18.25 13.59 33.46
CA ARG A 323 19.63 13.89 33.05
C ARG A 323 20.53 14.31 34.19
N VAL A 324 19.99 15.12 35.12
CA VAL A 324 20.74 15.52 36.31
C VAL A 324 21.05 14.31 37.19
N LYS A 325 20.09 13.40 37.39
CA LYS A 325 20.29 12.14 38.14
C LYS A 325 21.33 11.23 37.43
N GLU A 326 21.23 11.06 36.13
CA GLU A 326 22.20 10.30 35.36
C GLU A 326 23.62 10.89 35.45
N ALA A 327 23.75 12.21 35.29
CA ALA A 327 25.02 12.90 35.46
C ALA A 327 25.59 12.76 36.87
N ALA A 328 24.75 12.77 37.88
CA ALA A 328 25.18 12.53 39.27
C ALA A 328 25.65 11.09 39.50
N ILE A 329 24.99 10.12 38.91
CA ILE A 329 25.40 8.69 38.95
C ILE A 329 26.73 8.51 38.24
N GLN A 330 26.87 9.06 37.01
CA GLN A 330 28.12 9.00 36.27
C GLN A 330 29.31 9.60 37.01
N ARG A 331 29.12 10.78 37.65
CA ARG A 331 30.16 11.39 38.50
C ARG A 331 30.57 10.49 39.66
N LYS A 332 29.63 9.83 40.34
CA LYS A 332 29.95 8.87 41.41
C LYS A 332 30.76 7.68 40.88
N ILE A 333 30.37 7.12 39.72
CA ILE A 333 31.10 6.01 39.09
C ILE A 333 32.54 6.44 38.69
N GLU A 334 32.69 7.64 38.14
CA GLU A 334 34.00 8.19 37.82
C GLU A 334 34.87 8.43 39.07
N GLU A 335 34.26 8.95 40.15
CA GLU A 335 34.94 9.15 41.44
C GLU A 335 35.36 7.80 42.07
N GLU A 336 34.51 6.80 42.04
CA GLU A 336 34.86 5.45 42.51
C GLU A 336 36.00 4.84 41.68
N LYS A 337 35.95 4.94 40.37
CA LYS A 337 37.04 4.49 39.47
C LYS A 337 38.34 5.20 39.77
N ARG A 338 38.31 6.54 39.93
CA ARG A 338 39.49 7.30 40.26
C ARG A 338 40.08 6.85 41.61
N LEU A 339 39.24 6.66 42.65
CA LEU A 339 39.66 6.15 43.93
C LEU A 339 40.25 4.72 43.87
N GLU A 340 39.67 3.86 43.02
CA GLU A 340 40.21 2.52 42.77
C GLU A 340 41.59 2.57 42.03
N GLU A 341 41.75 3.45 41.08
CA GLU A 341 43.00 3.65 40.36
C GLU A 341 44.06 4.25 41.33
N GLU A 342 43.72 5.22 42.17
CA GLU A 342 44.62 5.75 43.19
C GLU A 342 45.01 4.67 44.22
N ARG A 343 44.09 3.81 44.62
CA ARG A 343 44.40 2.67 45.52
C ARG A 343 45.26 1.61 44.80
N ALA A 344 45.02 1.37 43.51
CA ALA A 344 45.81 0.45 42.73
C ALA A 344 47.25 0.95 42.54
N THR A 345 47.41 2.24 42.20
CA THR A 345 48.74 2.88 42.08
C THR A 345 49.48 2.92 43.44
N ALA A 346 48.78 3.28 44.52
CA ALA A 346 49.35 3.24 45.86
C ALA A 346 49.82 1.83 46.25
N ARG A 347 49.05 0.81 45.91
CA ARG A 347 49.39 -0.60 46.14
C ARG A 347 50.58 -1.05 45.30
N GLN A 348 50.70 -0.58 44.07
CA GLN A 348 51.85 -0.82 43.19
C GLN A 348 53.12 -0.16 43.82
N HIS A 349 53.02 1.11 44.20
CA HIS A 349 54.14 1.81 44.87
C HIS A 349 54.56 1.09 46.18
N PHE A 350 53.62 0.65 47.01
CA PHE A 350 53.88 -0.11 48.19
C PHE A 350 54.70 -1.37 47.86
N TRP A 351 54.29 -2.17 46.91
CA TRP A 351 55.02 -3.35 46.47
C TRP A 351 56.43 -3.03 45.92
N VAL A 352 56.57 -1.92 45.17
CA VAL A 352 57.87 -1.45 44.67
C VAL A 352 58.77 -1.12 45.89
N TYR A 353 58.29 -0.38 46.89
CA TYR A 353 59.07 -0.10 48.07
C TYR A 353 59.44 -1.36 48.87
N VAL A 354 58.53 -2.30 48.98
CA VAL A 354 58.81 -3.59 49.66
C VAL A 354 59.92 -4.37 48.90
N ILE A 355 59.84 -4.41 47.58
CA ILE A 355 60.82 -5.11 46.75
C ILE A 355 62.17 -4.40 46.81
N VAL A 356 62.19 -3.07 46.63
CA VAL A 356 63.45 -2.27 46.71
C VAL A 356 64.07 -2.37 48.12
N GLY A 357 63.23 -2.26 49.20
CA GLY A 357 63.67 -2.43 50.58
C GLY A 357 64.32 -3.79 50.83
N ASN A 358 63.65 -4.86 50.35
CA ASN A 358 64.20 -6.24 50.49
C ASN A 358 65.50 -6.42 49.70
N ILE A 359 65.61 -5.87 48.50
CA ILE A 359 66.82 -5.89 47.71
C ILE A 359 67.95 -5.12 48.45
N ALA A 360 67.64 -3.96 49.00
CA ALA A 360 68.62 -3.20 49.82
C ALA A 360 69.12 -3.97 51.04
N ILE A 361 68.21 -4.62 51.78
CA ILE A 361 68.54 -5.49 52.91
C ILE A 361 69.45 -6.66 52.45
N ILE A 362 69.09 -7.32 51.34
CA ILE A 362 69.91 -8.41 50.80
C ILE A 362 71.31 -7.89 50.43
N LEU A 363 71.43 -6.72 49.77
CA LEU A 363 72.65 -6.11 49.41
C LEU A 363 73.50 -5.72 50.66
N LEU A 364 72.86 -5.23 51.72
CA LEU A 364 73.49 -4.95 52.99
C LEU A 364 74.06 -6.22 53.65
N ILE A 365 73.22 -7.31 53.62
CA ILE A 365 73.67 -8.63 54.18
C ILE A 365 74.85 -9.14 53.33
N PHE A 366 74.79 -9.13 52.01
CA PHE A 366 75.87 -9.54 51.13
C PHE A 366 77.10 -8.65 51.30
N GLY A 367 76.95 -7.33 51.35
CA GLY A 367 78.02 -6.34 51.65
C GLY A 367 78.68 -6.57 53.01
N GLY A 368 77.82 -6.84 54.05
CA GLY A 368 78.32 -7.20 55.38
C GLY A 368 79.14 -8.51 55.38
N ILE A 369 78.59 -9.55 54.73
CA ILE A 369 79.27 -10.85 54.61
C ILE A 369 80.62 -10.67 53.81
N PHE A 370 80.54 -9.94 52.73
CA PHE A 370 81.73 -9.67 51.90
C PHE A 370 82.74 -8.82 52.65
N GLY A 371 82.30 -7.77 53.35
CA GLY A 371 83.12 -6.94 54.22
C GLY A 371 83.75 -7.74 55.36
N TRP A 372 82.95 -8.62 55.98
CA TRP A 372 83.48 -9.51 57.03
C TRP A 372 84.50 -10.51 56.52
N LYS A 373 84.25 -11.13 55.32
CA LYS A 373 85.22 -11.99 54.63
C LYS A 373 86.47 -11.23 54.29
N LYS A 374 86.38 -9.98 53.76
CA LYS A 374 87.48 -9.16 53.40
C LYS A 374 88.30 -8.69 54.65
N CYS A 375 87.63 -8.32 55.76
CA CYS A 375 88.27 -8.05 57.07
C CYS A 375 88.95 -9.29 57.65
N LYS A 376 88.35 -10.51 57.51
CA LYS A 376 89.03 -11.74 57.91
C LYS A 376 90.28 -12.03 57.10
N LEU A 377 90.23 -11.87 55.79
CA LEU A 377 91.41 -11.99 54.90
C LEU A 377 92.47 -10.94 55.12
N LEU A 378 92.08 -9.69 55.52
CA LEU A 378 93.00 -8.64 55.87
C LEU A 378 93.66 -8.87 57.28
N LYS A 379 92.91 -9.49 58.19
CA LYS A 379 93.45 -9.94 59.51
C LYS A 379 94.47 -11.10 59.33
N GLU A 380 94.15 -12.05 58.45
CA GLU A 380 95.08 -13.16 58.13
C GLU A 380 96.33 -12.64 57.38
N LYS A 381 96.24 -11.65 56.49
CA LYS A 381 97.44 -11.01 55.88
C LYS A 381 98.28 -10.22 56.81
N LYS A 382 97.76 -9.66 57.92
CA LYS A 382 98.50 -8.97 59.00
C LYS A 382 99.24 -9.90 59.93
N ALA A 383 98.87 -11.18 60.03
CA ALA A 383 99.50 -12.22 60.86
C ALA A 383 100.72 -12.84 60.23
N PHE A 384 101.05 -12.60 58.95
CA PHE A 384 102.17 -13.15 58.21
C PHE A 384 103.14 -12.13 57.68
N ALA A 385 103.48 -11.02 58.47
CA ALA A 385 104.54 -10.09 58.13
C ALA A 385 105.74 -10.44 58.98
N PRO A 386 106.96 -10.83 58.42
CA PRO A 386 108.13 -11.11 59.14
C PRO A 386 108.75 -9.87 59.75
N LYS A 387 109.22 -9.93 60.98
CA LYS A 387 110.11 -8.94 61.67
C LYS A 387 111.40 -8.79 60.91
N SER A 388 111.66 -7.60 60.33
CA SER A 388 112.96 -7.23 59.86
C SER A 388 113.67 -6.43 60.95
N GLU A 389 114.84 -6.98 61.31
CA GLU A 389 115.85 -6.48 62.25
C GLU A 389 116.46 -5.16 61.76
N LYS A 390 116.72 -4.23 62.71
CA LYS A 390 117.43 -2.99 62.51
C LYS A 390 118.88 -3.23 62.35
N LEU A 391 119.49 -2.85 61.24
CA LEU A 391 120.94 -2.65 61.09
C LEU A 391 121.24 -1.14 61.08
N THR A 392 121.93 -0.70 62.11
CA THR A 392 122.55 0.66 62.24
C THR A 392 123.80 0.76 61.41
N MET A 393 123.95 1.81 60.66
CA MET A 393 125.23 2.26 60.07
C MET A 393 125.50 3.69 60.47
N PRO A 394 126.79 4.05 60.68
CA PRO A 394 127.25 5.33 61.22
C PRO A 394 127.37 6.44 60.20
N PRO A 395 127.57 7.71 60.65
CA PRO A 395 127.49 8.86 59.80
C PRO A 395 128.82 9.13 59.02
N PRO A 396 128.76 9.75 57.85
CA PRO A 396 129.91 10.21 57.15
C PRO A 396 130.31 11.65 57.54
N PRO A 397 131.56 12.02 57.34
CA PRO A 397 132.12 13.23 57.81
C PRO A 397 131.93 14.48 56.91
N LYS A 398 132.12 15.63 57.58
CA LYS A 398 132.06 16.95 57.00
C LYS A 398 133.26 17.17 55.92
N VAL A 399 132.86 17.86 54.90
CA VAL A 399 133.51 19.03 54.30
C VAL A 399 132.43 19.85 53.60
#